data_6f327d8e65292dc6f5a9700b9084170b
#
_entry.id   6f327d8e65292dc6f5a9700b9084170b
#
_cell.length_a   1.000
_cell.length_b   1.000
_cell.length_c   1.000
_cell.angle_alpha   90.00
_cell.angle_beta   90.00
_cell.angle_gamma   90.00
#
_symmetry.space_group_name_H-M   'P 1'
#
loop_
_entity.id
_entity.type
_entity.pdbx_description
1 polymer ?
#
loop_
_entity_poly.entity_id
_entity_poly.type
_entity_poly.pdbx_seq_one_letter_code
_entity_poly.pdbx_strand_id
1 'polypeptide(L)'
;GRRKGRGGPRAPKGTPPPTDNRQNPGGTTPSGELTPGVIDPGSEDNIDWKTMPLTGLAFAEAMSSNSKYAELNGQYSDWVELVNTSSVAINLSEYWISDNKDNPQMYQLPNVTLGAGERYIVYCNGVGTDNQAPFKINSSGEKVYLSNADGFCDRIRVPGDLPADTSFGRKDGEWMYFDIPTPGTENGEGYAARTSVPEANYASGVYSGSLIVTLFGEGTIYYTTDGTAPTIASKVYNGGIAVSGVTTIRAMAVK
;
A
#
# COMPACT_ATOMS: atom_id res chain seq x y z
N GLY A 1 -1.26 76.78 9.87
CA GLY A 1 -2.27 76.97 8.84
C GLY A 1 -3.36 75.90 8.99
N ARG A 2 -4.54 76.36 9.41
CA ARG A 2 -5.81 75.60 9.46
C ARG A 2 -6.24 75.27 8.06
N ARG A 3 -6.84 74.06 7.86
CA ARG A 3 -8.14 73.94 7.16
C ARG A 3 -8.84 72.64 7.44
N LYS A 4 -10.10 72.81 7.80
CA LYS A 4 -11.18 71.79 7.94
C LYS A 4 -11.60 71.32 6.56
N GLY A 5 -12.05 70.08 6.46
CA GLY A 5 -12.75 69.51 5.30
C GLY A 5 -13.57 68.33 5.73
N ARG A 6 -14.74 68.55 5.99
CA ARG A 6 -16.10 68.09 5.54
C ARG A 6 -16.29 66.59 5.41
N GLY A 7 -17.22 66.09 6.24
CA GLY A 7 -17.83 64.79 6.13
C GLY A 7 -18.70 64.66 4.87
N GLY A 8 -18.66 63.51 4.25
CA GLY A 8 -19.59 63.07 3.22
C GLY A 8 -20.67 62.16 3.80
N PRO A 9 -21.85 62.09 3.21
CA PRO A 9 -23.03 61.49 3.80
C PRO A 9 -23.01 59.94 3.77
N ARG A 10 -23.56 59.41 4.85
CA ARG A 10 -23.77 57.99 5.12
C ARG A 10 -24.82 57.43 4.14
N ALA A 11 -24.55 56.35 3.39
CA ALA A 11 -25.51 55.63 2.57
C ALA A 11 -26.50 54.85 3.44
N PRO A 12 -27.75 54.71 3.00
CA PRO A 12 -28.81 54.02 3.75
C PRO A 12 -28.62 52.52 3.75
N LYS A 13 -29.01 51.89 4.88
CA LYS A 13 -29.09 50.44 5.07
C LYS A 13 -30.08 49.81 4.07
N GLY A 14 -29.59 48.94 3.20
CA GLY A 14 -30.43 48.12 2.35
C GLY A 14 -31.15 47.02 3.18
N THR A 15 -32.45 46.93 2.97
CA THR A 15 -33.32 45.88 3.45
C THR A 15 -32.90 44.51 2.90
N PRO A 16 -33.01 43.41 3.68
CA PRO A 16 -32.75 42.07 3.19
C PRO A 16 -33.81 41.66 2.16
N PRO A 17 -33.46 40.85 1.15
CA PRO A 17 -34.42 40.35 0.18
C PRO A 17 -35.40 39.34 0.82
N PRO A 18 -36.61 39.21 0.28
CA PRO A 18 -37.64 38.32 0.81
C PRO A 18 -37.24 36.85 0.62
N THR A 19 -37.48 36.05 1.65
CA THR A 19 -37.39 34.58 1.61
C THR A 19 -38.46 34.02 0.65
N ASP A 20 -38.04 33.49 -0.48
CA ASP A 20 -38.90 32.74 -1.40
C ASP A 20 -39.14 31.33 -0.83
N ASN A 21 -40.31 31.18 -0.24
CA ASN A 21 -40.79 29.92 0.33
C ASN A 21 -41.57 29.18 -0.77
N ARG A 22 -40.86 28.63 -1.78
CA ARG A 22 -41.45 27.70 -2.72
C ARG A 22 -41.22 26.28 -2.22
N GLN A 23 -42.27 25.72 -1.66
CA GLN A 23 -42.47 24.29 -1.50
C GLN A 23 -42.30 23.60 -2.85
N ASN A 24 -41.27 22.74 -2.95
CA ASN A 24 -41.07 21.85 -4.07
C ASN A 24 -42.05 20.65 -3.89
N PRO A 25 -43.02 20.42 -4.78
CA PRO A 25 -43.84 19.22 -4.70
C PRO A 25 -42.99 18.01 -5.10
N GLY A 26 -43.09 16.96 -4.29
CA GLY A 26 -42.35 15.72 -4.40
C GLY A 26 -42.15 15.19 -5.81
N GLY A 27 -40.93 15.32 -6.29
CA GLY A 27 -40.44 14.52 -7.39
C GLY A 27 -39.82 13.25 -6.79
N THR A 28 -40.49 12.13 -6.97
CA THR A 28 -39.91 10.81 -6.84
C THR A 28 -38.74 10.74 -7.80
N THR A 29 -37.50 10.73 -7.26
CA THR A 29 -36.34 10.28 -8.02
C THR A 29 -36.64 8.86 -8.49
N PRO A 30 -36.44 8.54 -9.77
CA PRO A 30 -36.46 7.16 -10.21
C PRO A 30 -35.32 6.46 -9.45
N SER A 31 -35.67 5.41 -8.74
CA SER A 31 -34.68 4.44 -8.27
C SER A 31 -33.99 3.91 -9.53
N GLY A 32 -32.83 4.49 -9.85
CA GLY A 32 -31.95 3.95 -10.86
C GLY A 32 -31.53 2.58 -10.38
N GLU A 33 -32.11 1.58 -11.04
CA GLU A 33 -31.63 0.20 -10.94
C GLU A 33 -30.16 0.23 -11.36
N LEU A 34 -29.26 0.06 -10.38
CA LEU A 34 -27.82 -0.05 -10.64
C LEU A 34 -27.65 -1.31 -11.49
N THR A 35 -27.35 -1.13 -12.75
CA THR A 35 -26.90 -2.23 -13.61
C THR A 35 -25.66 -2.82 -12.95
N PRO A 36 -25.64 -4.14 -12.64
CA PRO A 36 -24.45 -4.77 -12.09
C PRO A 36 -23.29 -4.59 -13.08
N GLY A 37 -22.23 -3.89 -12.67
CA GLY A 37 -21.00 -3.73 -13.45
C GLY A 37 -20.58 -2.32 -13.82
N VAL A 38 -21.37 -1.27 -13.57
CA VAL A 38 -20.90 0.11 -13.73
C VAL A 38 -20.35 0.59 -12.39
N ILE A 39 -19.08 0.43 -12.19
CA ILE A 39 -18.34 1.01 -11.06
C ILE A 39 -18.05 2.46 -11.45
N ASP A 40 -18.54 3.42 -10.66
CA ASP A 40 -18.10 4.81 -10.75
C ASP A 40 -16.58 4.86 -10.51
N PRO A 41 -15.75 5.19 -11.52
CA PRO A 41 -14.30 5.20 -11.38
C PRO A 41 -13.79 6.21 -10.33
N GLY A 42 -14.66 7.08 -9.82
CA GLY A 42 -14.32 8.07 -8.79
C GLY A 42 -14.57 7.65 -7.35
N SER A 43 -15.11 6.46 -7.07
CA SER A 43 -15.53 6.07 -5.71
C SER A 43 -14.92 4.74 -5.24
N GLU A 44 -13.61 4.76 -4.95
CA GLU A 44 -12.91 3.66 -4.26
C GLU A 44 -13.64 3.20 -2.99
N ASP A 45 -14.30 4.12 -2.29
CA ASP A 45 -14.92 3.88 -0.98
C ASP A 45 -16.16 2.97 -1.05
N ASN A 46 -16.74 2.78 -2.25
CA ASN A 46 -17.90 1.92 -2.49
C ASN A 46 -17.54 0.52 -3.00
N ILE A 47 -16.25 0.23 -3.21
CA ILE A 47 -15.79 -1.07 -3.72
C ILE A 47 -15.45 -1.98 -2.55
N ASP A 48 -16.15 -3.11 -2.44
CA ASP A 48 -15.71 -4.18 -1.56
C ASP A 48 -14.57 -4.99 -2.21
N TRP A 49 -13.36 -4.53 -2.00
CA TRP A 49 -12.15 -5.13 -2.55
C TRP A 49 -11.90 -6.58 -2.10
N LYS A 50 -12.58 -7.05 -1.04
CA LYS A 50 -12.43 -8.43 -0.55
C LYS A 50 -13.26 -9.42 -1.35
N THR A 51 -14.43 -8.97 -1.82
CA THR A 51 -15.36 -9.81 -2.56
C THR A 51 -15.31 -9.57 -4.07
N MET A 52 -14.48 -8.62 -4.53
CA MET A 52 -14.32 -8.33 -5.94
C MET A 52 -13.77 -9.57 -6.66
N PRO A 53 -14.48 -10.11 -7.67
CA PRO A 53 -14.02 -11.33 -8.34
C PRO A 53 -12.75 -11.02 -9.15
N LEU A 54 -11.72 -11.82 -8.94
CA LEU A 54 -10.48 -11.79 -9.72
C LEU A 54 -10.71 -12.46 -11.09
N THR A 55 -11.43 -11.77 -11.97
CA THR A 55 -11.74 -12.25 -13.32
C THR A 55 -10.96 -11.44 -14.34
N GLY A 56 -9.76 -11.87 -14.66
CA GLY A 56 -8.94 -11.16 -15.63
C GLY A 56 -7.56 -10.79 -15.11
N LEU A 57 -7.08 -9.58 -15.38
CA LEU A 57 -5.80 -9.11 -14.87
C LEU A 57 -5.93 -8.69 -13.40
N ALA A 58 -4.99 -9.12 -12.57
CA ALA A 58 -4.97 -8.83 -11.14
C ALA A 58 -3.54 -8.64 -10.63
N PHE A 59 -3.38 -7.98 -9.46
CA PHE A 59 -2.10 -7.95 -8.77
C PHE A 59 -1.78 -9.30 -8.14
N ALA A 60 -0.56 -9.78 -8.35
CA ALA A 60 -0.03 -10.99 -7.77
C ALA A 60 0.88 -10.70 -6.57
N GLU A 61 1.82 -9.77 -6.73
CA GLU A 61 2.86 -9.50 -5.74
C GLU A 61 3.35 -8.04 -5.88
N ALA A 62 3.90 -7.47 -4.81
CA ALA A 62 4.55 -6.16 -4.82
C ALA A 62 5.70 -6.08 -3.82
N MET A 63 6.66 -5.23 -4.12
CA MET A 63 7.82 -4.96 -3.28
C MET A 63 8.11 -3.45 -3.25
N SER A 64 8.22 -2.86 -2.07
CA SER A 64 8.46 -1.42 -1.86
C SER A 64 9.88 -1.07 -1.40
N SER A 65 10.78 -2.04 -1.32
CA SER A 65 12.18 -1.82 -0.94
C SER A 65 13.02 -2.97 -1.48
N ASN A 66 13.59 -2.79 -2.67
CA ASN A 66 14.22 -3.84 -3.45
C ASN A 66 15.71 -3.58 -3.67
N SER A 67 16.53 -4.57 -3.36
CA SER A 67 17.96 -4.54 -3.63
C SER A 67 18.50 -5.81 -4.32
N LYS A 68 17.64 -6.81 -4.59
CA LYS A 68 18.07 -8.13 -5.08
C LYS A 68 17.22 -8.74 -6.18
N TYR A 69 15.94 -8.38 -6.28
CA TYR A 69 14.96 -9.12 -7.10
C TYR A 69 14.54 -8.32 -8.32
N ALA A 70 14.24 -9.01 -9.42
CA ALA A 70 13.74 -8.39 -10.64
C ALA A 70 14.60 -7.19 -11.08
N GLU A 71 15.88 -7.45 -11.39
CA GLU A 71 16.79 -6.44 -11.93
C GLU A 71 16.31 -5.90 -13.27
N LEU A 72 16.39 -4.58 -13.45
CA LEU A 72 16.17 -3.92 -14.73
C LEU A 72 17.39 -3.05 -15.08
N ASN A 73 18.12 -3.40 -16.14
CA ASN A 73 19.27 -2.65 -16.63
C ASN A 73 20.34 -2.35 -15.54
N GLY A 74 20.64 -3.31 -14.70
CA GLY A 74 21.61 -3.17 -13.60
C GLY A 74 21.08 -2.41 -12.38
N GLN A 75 19.78 -2.15 -12.31
CA GLN A 75 19.13 -1.43 -11.21
C GLN A 75 18.04 -2.28 -10.57
N TYR A 76 17.92 -2.17 -9.26
CA TYR A 76 16.81 -2.71 -8.51
C TYR A 76 15.86 -1.57 -8.14
N SER A 77 14.59 -1.78 -8.39
CA SER A 77 13.53 -0.79 -8.13
C SER A 77 12.35 -1.48 -7.48
N ASP A 78 11.49 -0.70 -6.83
CA ASP A 78 10.19 -1.19 -6.40
C ASP A 78 9.40 -1.70 -7.60
N TRP A 79 8.54 -2.68 -7.38
CA TRP A 79 7.76 -3.27 -8.46
C TRP A 79 6.41 -3.81 -7.98
N VAL A 80 5.50 -3.93 -8.91
CA VAL A 80 4.28 -4.73 -8.79
C VAL A 80 4.30 -5.81 -9.86
N GLU A 81 3.76 -6.96 -9.53
CA GLU A 81 3.53 -8.04 -10.47
C GLU A 81 2.05 -8.20 -10.75
N LEU A 82 1.71 -8.31 -12.02
CA LEU A 82 0.37 -8.59 -12.51
C LEU A 82 0.30 -10.06 -12.97
N VAL A 83 -0.86 -10.67 -12.84
CA VAL A 83 -1.14 -12.03 -13.31
C VAL A 83 -2.46 -12.06 -14.07
N ASN A 84 -2.49 -12.78 -15.19
CA ASN A 84 -3.74 -13.08 -15.88
C ASN A 84 -4.42 -14.29 -15.18
N THR A 85 -5.46 -14.01 -14.41
CA THR A 85 -6.23 -15.04 -13.67
C THR A 85 -7.33 -15.68 -14.51
N SER A 86 -7.54 -15.20 -15.74
CA SER A 86 -8.55 -15.76 -16.65
C SER A 86 -8.01 -16.94 -17.46
N SER A 87 -8.90 -17.62 -18.15
CA SER A 87 -8.55 -18.73 -19.06
C SER A 87 -8.23 -18.27 -20.50
N VAL A 88 -8.29 -16.97 -20.78
CA VAL A 88 -8.04 -16.38 -22.10
C VAL A 88 -6.89 -15.40 -22.07
N ALA A 89 -6.25 -15.16 -23.21
CA ALA A 89 -5.19 -14.17 -23.30
C ALA A 89 -5.75 -12.74 -23.12
N ILE A 90 -5.00 -11.89 -22.43
CA ILE A 90 -5.32 -10.49 -22.12
C ILE A 90 -4.25 -9.59 -22.73
N ASN A 91 -4.65 -8.51 -23.38
CA ASN A 91 -3.73 -7.47 -23.82
C ASN A 91 -3.59 -6.40 -22.72
N LEU A 92 -2.37 -6.19 -22.23
CA LEU A 92 -2.11 -5.26 -21.15
C LEU A 92 -2.42 -3.80 -21.53
N SER A 93 -2.36 -3.42 -22.81
CA SER A 93 -2.68 -2.06 -23.26
C SER A 93 -4.14 -1.65 -23.04
N GLU A 94 -4.99 -2.56 -22.64
CA GLU A 94 -6.39 -2.28 -22.23
C GLU A 94 -6.50 -1.87 -20.76
N TYR A 95 -5.35 -1.85 -20.03
CA TYR A 95 -5.30 -1.59 -18.60
C TYR A 95 -4.36 -0.45 -18.25
N TRP A 96 -4.63 0.15 -17.09
CA TRP A 96 -3.83 1.23 -16.49
C TRP A 96 -3.50 0.88 -15.05
N ILE A 97 -2.36 1.39 -14.56
CA ILE A 97 -2.02 1.38 -13.15
C ILE A 97 -1.80 2.80 -12.62
N SER A 98 -2.07 3.00 -11.34
CA SER A 98 -1.95 4.29 -10.68
C SER A 98 -1.70 4.13 -9.17
N ASP A 99 -0.93 5.03 -8.57
CA ASP A 99 -0.86 5.25 -7.13
C ASP A 99 -1.90 6.27 -6.62
N ASN A 100 -2.70 6.83 -7.53
CA ASN A 100 -3.69 7.85 -7.25
C ASN A 100 -5.09 7.41 -7.68
N LYS A 101 -6.01 7.23 -6.70
CA LYS A 101 -7.40 6.84 -6.96
C LYS A 101 -8.19 7.84 -7.81
N ASP A 102 -7.83 9.14 -7.72
CA ASP A 102 -8.50 10.21 -8.47
C ASP A 102 -7.99 10.34 -9.92
N ASN A 103 -6.94 9.58 -10.26
CA ASN A 103 -6.41 9.44 -11.61
C ASN A 103 -6.12 7.96 -11.93
N PRO A 104 -7.13 7.09 -12.01
CA PRO A 104 -6.96 5.64 -12.16
C PRO A 104 -6.30 5.23 -13.48
N GLN A 105 -6.33 6.07 -14.49
CA GLN A 105 -5.71 5.86 -15.80
C GLN A 105 -4.38 6.63 -15.93
N MET A 106 -3.61 6.75 -14.86
CA MET A 106 -2.34 7.49 -14.85
C MET A 106 -1.32 6.91 -15.82
N TYR A 107 -1.16 5.61 -15.85
CA TYR A 107 -0.16 4.94 -16.68
C TYR A 107 -0.75 3.74 -17.42
N GLN A 108 -0.86 3.86 -18.74
CA GLN A 108 -1.29 2.77 -19.61
C GLN A 108 -0.18 1.72 -19.70
N LEU A 109 -0.54 0.46 -19.49
CA LEU A 109 0.40 -0.64 -19.62
C LEU A 109 0.78 -0.86 -21.11
N PRO A 110 1.95 -1.42 -21.39
CA PRO A 110 2.42 -1.61 -22.77
C PRO A 110 1.60 -2.64 -23.54
N ASN A 111 1.71 -2.60 -24.86
CA ASN A 111 1.04 -3.56 -25.74
C ASN A 111 1.74 -4.94 -25.68
N VAL A 112 1.45 -5.68 -24.63
CA VAL A 112 1.92 -7.04 -24.36
C VAL A 112 0.72 -7.92 -24.11
N THR A 113 0.72 -9.12 -24.68
CA THR A 113 -0.35 -10.12 -24.45
C THR A 113 0.12 -11.13 -23.43
N LEU A 114 -0.65 -11.31 -22.36
CA LEU A 114 -0.45 -12.35 -21.35
C LEU A 114 -1.42 -13.52 -21.59
N GLY A 115 -0.89 -14.72 -21.76
CA GLY A 115 -1.66 -15.95 -21.69
C GLY A 115 -2.21 -16.23 -20.30
N ALA A 116 -3.08 -17.24 -20.18
CA ALA A 116 -3.65 -17.67 -18.90
C ALA A 116 -2.55 -18.05 -17.90
N GLY A 117 -2.57 -17.47 -16.72
CA GLY A 117 -1.58 -17.69 -15.65
C GLY A 117 -0.24 -16.98 -15.85
N GLU A 118 0.00 -16.34 -16.99
CA GLU A 118 1.23 -15.58 -17.21
C GLU A 118 1.29 -14.32 -16.35
N ARG A 119 2.52 -13.88 -16.05
CA ARG A 119 2.83 -12.79 -15.13
C ARG A 119 3.61 -11.70 -15.83
N TYR A 120 3.49 -10.48 -15.32
CA TYR A 120 4.16 -9.31 -15.86
C TYR A 120 4.60 -8.35 -14.76
N ILE A 121 5.89 -8.01 -14.75
CA ILE A 121 6.45 -7.10 -13.76
C ILE A 121 6.40 -5.67 -14.29
N VAL A 122 5.86 -4.76 -13.48
CA VAL A 122 5.91 -3.31 -13.71
C VAL A 122 6.78 -2.69 -12.63
N TYR A 123 7.87 -2.06 -13.04
CA TYR A 123 8.79 -1.36 -12.15
C TYR A 123 8.23 0.00 -11.77
N CYS A 124 8.10 0.26 -10.48
CA CYS A 124 7.63 1.52 -9.94
C CYS A 124 8.83 2.42 -9.63
N ASN A 125 9.44 2.99 -10.66
CA ASN A 125 10.70 3.74 -10.55
C ASN A 125 10.61 5.23 -10.95
N GLY A 126 9.43 5.67 -11.38
CA GLY A 126 9.17 7.07 -11.75
C GLY A 126 9.52 7.43 -13.21
N VAL A 127 9.82 6.45 -14.07
CA VAL A 127 10.25 6.71 -15.46
C VAL A 127 9.08 6.96 -16.41
N GLY A 128 8.04 6.11 -16.39
CA GLY A 128 6.82 6.29 -17.19
C GLY A 128 6.93 5.80 -18.63
N THR A 129 7.70 4.76 -18.92
CA THR A 129 7.81 4.15 -20.26
C THR A 129 7.92 2.63 -20.17
N ASP A 130 7.47 1.92 -21.19
CA ASP A 130 7.52 0.45 -21.32
C ASP A 130 6.87 -0.28 -20.13
N ASN A 131 7.64 -0.97 -19.31
CA ASN A 131 7.18 -1.62 -18.08
C ASN A 131 7.60 -0.83 -16.82
N GLN A 132 7.77 0.48 -16.93
CA GLN A 132 8.25 1.36 -15.88
C GLN A 132 7.20 2.43 -15.58
N ALA A 133 6.50 2.33 -14.46
CA ALA A 133 5.48 3.28 -14.03
C ALA A 133 6.09 4.65 -13.64
N PRO A 134 5.35 5.76 -13.81
CA PRO A 134 5.82 7.12 -13.48
C PRO A 134 5.78 7.45 -11.99
N PHE A 135 5.53 6.47 -11.13
CA PHE A 135 5.48 6.62 -9.68
C PHE A 135 6.40 5.61 -8.98
N LYS A 136 6.58 5.77 -7.68
CA LYS A 136 7.31 4.84 -6.79
C LYS A 136 6.38 4.35 -5.69
N ILE A 137 6.65 3.18 -5.13
CA ILE A 137 5.90 2.66 -3.99
C ILE A 137 6.50 3.25 -2.72
N ASN A 138 5.67 3.92 -1.92
CA ASN A 138 6.11 4.50 -0.67
C ASN A 138 6.39 3.41 0.38
N SER A 139 7.58 3.43 0.98
CA SER A 139 8.00 2.46 2.01
C SER A 139 7.18 2.56 3.31
N SER A 140 6.43 3.65 3.52
CA SER A 140 5.47 3.78 4.63
C SER A 140 4.08 3.23 4.31
N GLY A 141 3.95 2.56 3.17
CA GLY A 141 2.71 1.98 2.67
C GLY A 141 2.11 2.75 1.51
N GLU A 142 1.59 2.02 0.52
CA GLU A 142 1.01 2.59 -0.69
C GLU A 142 -0.17 1.75 -1.17
N LYS A 143 -1.10 2.37 -1.87
CA LYS A 143 -2.13 1.69 -2.64
C LYS A 143 -1.81 1.83 -4.12
N VAL A 144 -1.78 0.73 -4.83
CA VAL A 144 -1.67 0.74 -6.30
C VAL A 144 -2.95 0.15 -6.87
N TYR A 145 -3.51 0.84 -7.82
CA TYR A 145 -4.79 0.54 -8.46
C TYR A 145 -4.56 0.01 -9.88
N LEU A 146 -5.33 -0.99 -10.25
CA LEU A 146 -5.46 -1.50 -11.60
C LEU A 146 -6.84 -1.12 -12.13
N SER A 147 -6.91 -0.56 -13.32
CA SER A 147 -8.17 -0.17 -13.97
C SER A 147 -8.17 -0.53 -15.46
N ASN A 148 -9.36 -0.60 -16.05
CA ASN A 148 -9.60 -0.67 -17.48
C ASN A 148 -10.59 0.41 -17.91
N ALA A 149 -11.15 0.33 -19.12
CA ALA A 149 -12.13 1.29 -19.61
C ALA A 149 -13.45 1.30 -18.80
N ASP A 150 -13.77 0.19 -18.13
CA ASP A 150 -15.00 0.03 -17.34
C ASP A 150 -14.83 0.50 -15.89
N GLY A 151 -13.61 0.75 -15.43
CA GLY A 151 -13.30 1.23 -14.08
C GLY A 151 -12.20 0.42 -13.38
N PHE A 152 -12.23 0.41 -12.04
CA PHE A 152 -11.26 -0.33 -11.24
C PHE A 152 -11.45 -1.85 -11.39
N CYS A 153 -10.34 -2.55 -11.61
CA CYS A 153 -10.29 -4.01 -11.73
C CYS A 153 -9.73 -4.66 -10.47
N ASP A 154 -8.72 -4.05 -9.84
CA ASP A 154 -8.05 -4.58 -8.67
C ASP A 154 -7.26 -3.49 -7.94
N ARG A 155 -6.87 -3.78 -6.70
CA ARG A 155 -6.03 -2.92 -5.87
C ARG A 155 -5.12 -3.75 -4.99
N ILE A 156 -3.83 -3.40 -4.95
CA ILE A 156 -2.92 -3.88 -3.92
C ILE A 156 -2.66 -2.76 -2.90
N ARG A 157 -2.71 -3.12 -1.61
CA ARG A 157 -2.29 -2.23 -0.52
C ARG A 157 -0.97 -2.73 0.04
N VAL A 158 0.12 -2.19 -0.45
CA VAL A 158 1.47 -2.52 0.03
C VAL A 158 1.60 -2.03 1.47
N PRO A 159 1.94 -2.89 2.44
CA PRO A 159 2.10 -2.49 3.83
C PRO A 159 3.29 -1.56 4.05
N GLY A 160 3.19 -0.65 5.04
CA GLY A 160 4.28 0.26 5.41
C GLY A 160 5.35 -0.35 6.30
N ASP A 161 5.16 -1.57 6.75
CA ASP A 161 6.10 -2.32 7.60
C ASP A 161 6.85 -3.43 6.84
N LEU A 162 6.79 -3.39 5.51
CA LEU A 162 7.42 -4.38 4.64
C LEU A 162 8.95 -4.22 4.70
N PRO A 163 9.71 -5.20 5.23
CA PRO A 163 11.16 -5.13 5.25
C PRO A 163 11.76 -5.10 3.85
N ALA A 164 12.99 -4.59 3.76
CA ALA A 164 13.73 -4.65 2.52
C ALA A 164 13.86 -6.10 2.00
N ASP A 165 13.73 -6.26 0.69
CA ASP A 165 13.82 -7.54 -0.01
C ASP A 165 12.79 -8.59 0.42
N THR A 166 11.66 -8.15 0.96
CA THR A 166 10.46 -8.96 1.19
C THR A 166 9.30 -8.40 0.36
N SER A 167 8.28 -9.20 0.14
CA SER A 167 7.14 -8.80 -0.69
C SER A 167 5.80 -9.03 0.00
N PHE A 168 4.76 -8.47 -0.59
CA PHE A 168 3.38 -8.66 -0.19
C PHE A 168 2.56 -9.00 -1.43
N GLY A 169 1.77 -10.05 -1.38
CA GLY A 169 1.07 -10.55 -2.56
C GLY A 169 -0.07 -11.50 -2.24
N ARG A 170 -0.62 -12.14 -3.27
CA ARG A 170 -1.71 -13.12 -3.13
C ARG A 170 -1.21 -14.55 -3.21
N LYS A 171 -1.70 -15.38 -2.28
CA LYS A 171 -1.60 -16.84 -2.33
C LYS A 171 -2.96 -17.43 -2.00
N ASP A 172 -3.48 -18.30 -2.85
CA ASP A 172 -4.78 -18.93 -2.69
C ASP A 172 -5.96 -17.95 -2.44
N GLY A 173 -5.88 -16.75 -3.06
CA GLY A 173 -6.86 -15.68 -2.91
C GLY A 173 -6.64 -14.75 -1.71
N GLU A 174 -5.75 -15.10 -0.78
CA GLU A 174 -5.47 -14.31 0.42
C GLU A 174 -4.22 -13.45 0.26
N TRP A 175 -4.22 -12.27 0.89
CA TRP A 175 -3.07 -11.39 0.95
C TRP A 175 -2.09 -11.83 2.03
N MET A 176 -0.82 -12.05 1.65
CA MET A 176 0.23 -12.56 2.52
C MET A 176 1.55 -11.81 2.37
N TYR A 177 2.38 -11.91 3.39
CA TYR A 177 3.78 -11.48 3.38
C TYR A 177 4.66 -12.64 2.95
N PHE A 178 5.71 -12.36 2.17
CA PHE A 178 6.68 -13.34 1.69
C PHE A 178 8.10 -12.89 2.03
N ASP A 179 8.83 -13.70 2.79
CA ASP A 179 10.25 -13.45 3.05
C ASP A 179 11.13 -13.74 1.83
N ILE A 180 10.60 -14.51 0.89
CA ILE A 180 11.25 -14.82 -0.38
C ILE A 180 10.31 -14.40 -1.51
N PRO A 181 10.54 -13.21 -2.10
CA PRO A 181 9.80 -12.77 -3.29
C PRO A 181 9.98 -13.71 -4.48
N THR A 182 8.97 -13.82 -5.30
CA THR A 182 8.91 -14.77 -6.42
C THR A 182 8.56 -14.11 -7.76
N PRO A 183 9.28 -13.02 -8.17
CA PRO A 183 8.94 -12.30 -9.40
C PRO A 183 8.97 -13.23 -10.61
N GLY A 184 7.90 -13.20 -11.40
CA GLY A 184 7.72 -14.01 -12.60
C GLY A 184 7.21 -15.44 -12.35
N THR A 185 7.00 -15.84 -11.11
CA THR A 185 6.51 -17.18 -10.75
C THR A 185 5.38 -17.10 -9.71
N GLU A 186 4.72 -18.22 -9.46
CA GLU A 186 3.68 -18.29 -8.42
C GLU A 186 4.29 -18.06 -7.02
N ASN A 187 3.55 -17.32 -6.17
CA ASN A 187 3.98 -17.02 -4.81
C ASN A 187 4.11 -18.31 -3.98
N GLY A 188 5.23 -18.41 -3.25
CA GLY A 188 5.55 -19.54 -2.39
C GLY A 188 4.78 -19.53 -1.07
N GLU A 189 5.40 -20.07 -0.03
CA GLU A 189 4.83 -20.04 1.32
C GLU A 189 4.90 -18.61 1.88
N GLY A 190 3.77 -18.15 2.41
CA GLY A 190 3.61 -16.84 3.00
C GLY A 190 2.93 -16.89 4.37
N TYR A 191 2.78 -15.76 5.02
CA TYR A 191 2.07 -15.63 6.30
C TYR A 191 1.14 -14.42 6.30
N ALA A 192 -0.02 -14.57 6.94
CA ALA A 192 -1.12 -13.59 6.89
C ALA A 192 -0.84 -12.31 7.70
N ALA A 193 0.05 -12.37 8.66
CA ALA A 193 0.38 -11.23 9.52
C ALA A 193 1.84 -11.26 9.97
N ARG A 194 2.44 -10.09 10.11
CA ARG A 194 3.73 -9.90 10.78
C ARG A 194 3.47 -9.49 12.23
N THR A 195 4.27 -10.02 13.13
CA THR A 195 4.35 -9.46 14.48
C THR A 195 5.17 -8.16 14.44
N SER A 196 4.85 -7.21 15.31
CA SER A 196 5.72 -6.04 15.51
C SER A 196 7.12 -6.47 15.92
N VAL A 197 8.13 -5.71 15.49
CA VAL A 197 9.50 -5.93 15.98
C VAL A 197 9.49 -5.71 17.49
N PRO A 198 10.08 -6.63 18.29
CA PRO A 198 10.18 -6.43 19.73
C PRO A 198 10.94 -5.15 20.07
N GLU A 199 10.39 -4.37 20.99
CA GLU A 199 11.03 -3.16 21.53
C GLU A 199 11.83 -3.48 22.80
N ALA A 200 12.84 -2.68 23.08
CA ALA A 200 13.62 -2.78 24.31
C ALA A 200 13.43 -1.54 25.19
N ASN A 201 13.50 -1.72 26.51
CA ASN A 201 13.47 -0.60 27.47
C ASN A 201 14.69 0.34 27.38
N TYR A 202 15.75 -0.05 26.72
CA TYR A 202 16.94 0.77 26.48
C TYR A 202 17.20 0.90 24.97
N ALA A 203 17.51 2.10 24.52
CA ALA A 203 18.04 2.32 23.18
C ALA A 203 19.49 1.80 23.08
N SER A 204 19.99 1.66 21.85
CA SER A 204 21.42 1.38 21.65
C SER A 204 22.25 2.55 22.19
N GLY A 205 23.33 2.24 22.95
CA GLY A 205 24.13 3.27 23.57
C GLY A 205 25.20 2.72 24.51
N VAL A 206 25.93 3.62 25.17
CA VAL A 206 26.91 3.30 26.20
C VAL A 206 26.32 3.65 27.57
N TYR A 207 26.31 2.67 28.45
CA TYR A 207 25.77 2.80 29.81
C TYR A 207 26.81 2.41 30.84
N SER A 208 26.73 2.98 32.03
CA SER A 208 27.61 2.62 33.14
C SER A 208 26.98 1.54 34.02
N GLY A 209 27.76 0.53 34.39
CA GLY A 209 27.31 -0.58 35.24
C GLY A 209 26.54 -1.67 34.46
N SER A 210 25.94 -2.59 35.21
CA SER A 210 25.16 -3.68 34.64
C SER A 210 23.73 -3.21 34.37
N LEU A 211 23.13 -3.68 33.26
CA LEU A 211 21.73 -3.40 32.87
C LEU A 211 20.92 -4.68 32.88
N ILE A 212 19.61 -4.49 33.09
CA ILE A 212 18.60 -5.51 32.79
C ILE A 212 17.79 -4.99 31.60
N VAL A 213 18.01 -5.58 30.41
CA VAL A 213 17.25 -5.26 29.21
C VAL A 213 15.96 -6.07 29.21
N THR A 214 14.84 -5.37 29.08
CA THR A 214 13.51 -5.97 28.96
C THR A 214 13.00 -5.79 27.54
N LEU A 215 12.49 -6.87 26.94
CA LEU A 215 11.90 -6.85 25.60
C LEU A 215 10.37 -6.87 25.71
N PHE A 216 9.73 -6.11 24.82
CA PHE A 216 8.27 -5.99 24.69
C PHE A 216 7.88 -6.33 23.26
N GLY A 217 6.82 -7.09 23.07
CA GLY A 217 6.29 -7.46 21.76
C GLY A 217 5.14 -8.45 21.90
N GLU A 218 4.47 -8.70 20.78
CA GLU A 218 3.39 -9.69 20.73
C GLU A 218 3.95 -11.08 20.43
N GLY A 219 3.31 -12.12 20.98
CA GLY A 219 3.68 -13.51 20.73
C GLY A 219 4.93 -13.97 21.49
N THR A 220 5.57 -15.01 20.98
CA THR A 220 6.79 -15.56 21.57
C THR A 220 8.01 -14.82 21.04
N ILE A 221 8.76 -14.16 21.94
CA ILE A 221 9.98 -13.43 21.56
C ILE A 221 11.19 -14.37 21.64
N TYR A 222 11.92 -14.47 20.54
CA TYR A 222 13.22 -15.15 20.45
C TYR A 222 14.33 -14.11 20.37
N TYR A 223 15.48 -14.37 20.99
CA TYR A 223 16.57 -13.41 21.00
C TYR A 223 17.96 -14.06 20.95
N THR A 224 18.94 -13.27 20.52
CA THR A 224 20.38 -13.56 20.58
C THR A 224 21.09 -12.41 21.33
N THR A 225 22.29 -12.67 21.84
CA THR A 225 23.10 -11.66 22.55
C THR A 225 24.46 -11.43 21.91
N ASP A 226 24.73 -12.07 20.80
CA ASP A 226 26.00 -12.06 20.02
C ASP A 226 25.88 -11.30 18.69
N GLY A 227 24.69 -10.71 18.41
CA GLY A 227 24.42 -10.00 17.18
C GLY A 227 24.03 -10.87 15.99
N THR A 228 23.96 -12.19 16.15
CA THR A 228 23.41 -13.08 15.12
C THR A 228 21.91 -12.86 14.94
N ALA A 229 21.37 -13.15 13.75
CA ALA A 229 19.93 -13.07 13.53
C ALA A 229 19.21 -14.15 14.36
N PRO A 230 18.20 -13.80 15.17
CA PRO A 230 17.42 -14.79 15.92
C PRO A 230 16.57 -15.66 14.98
N THR A 231 16.35 -16.91 15.38
CA THR A 231 15.47 -17.88 14.73
C THR A 231 14.55 -18.50 15.78
N ILE A 232 13.59 -19.31 15.37
CA ILE A 232 12.74 -20.10 16.30
C ILE A 232 13.54 -21.10 17.16
N ALA A 233 14.80 -21.39 16.80
CA ALA A 233 15.72 -22.20 17.58
C ALA A 233 16.54 -21.36 18.58
N SER A 234 16.44 -20.03 18.54
CA SER A 234 17.13 -19.14 19.47
C SER A 234 16.49 -19.17 20.87
N LYS A 235 17.13 -18.50 21.85
CA LYS A 235 16.60 -18.41 23.20
C LYS A 235 15.23 -17.74 23.23
N VAL A 236 14.27 -18.34 23.93
CA VAL A 236 12.97 -17.72 24.21
C VAL A 236 13.16 -16.69 25.32
N TYR A 237 12.58 -15.51 25.11
CA TYR A 237 12.58 -14.45 26.13
C TYR A 237 11.53 -14.74 27.19
N ASN A 238 11.97 -14.95 28.42
CA ASN A 238 11.11 -15.23 29.58
C ASN A 238 11.32 -14.22 30.72
N GLY A 239 11.97 -13.08 30.43
CA GLY A 239 12.28 -12.06 31.46
C GLY A 239 13.58 -11.32 31.15
N GLY A 240 13.98 -10.41 32.03
CA GLY A 240 15.10 -9.50 31.83
C GLY A 240 16.41 -10.18 31.41
N ILE A 241 17.10 -9.58 30.45
CA ILE A 241 18.42 -10.00 29.95
C ILE A 241 19.49 -9.19 30.71
N ALA A 242 20.30 -9.84 31.51
CA ALA A 242 21.39 -9.18 32.22
C ALA A 242 22.56 -8.90 31.25
N VAL A 243 23.01 -7.66 31.20
CA VAL A 243 24.09 -7.18 30.33
C VAL A 243 25.12 -6.48 31.22
N SER A 244 26.38 -6.96 31.19
CA SER A 244 27.49 -6.40 31.97
C SER A 244 28.70 -6.00 31.13
N GLY A 245 28.64 -6.15 29.80
CA GLY A 245 29.71 -5.84 28.86
C GLY A 245 29.14 -5.49 27.49
N VAL A 246 30.01 -5.38 26.48
CA VAL A 246 29.59 -5.12 25.10
C VAL A 246 28.71 -6.28 24.63
N THR A 247 27.46 -5.97 24.33
CA THR A 247 26.46 -6.96 23.95
C THR A 247 25.57 -6.40 22.83
N THR A 248 25.38 -7.20 21.79
CA THR A 248 24.42 -6.88 20.73
C THR A 248 23.22 -7.80 20.85
N ILE A 249 22.10 -7.26 21.33
CA ILE A 249 20.84 -8.00 21.40
C ILE A 249 20.09 -7.82 20.09
N ARG A 250 19.67 -8.93 19.49
CA ARG A 250 18.70 -8.97 18.39
C ARG A 250 17.52 -9.81 18.82
N ALA A 251 16.33 -9.39 18.44
CA ALA A 251 15.09 -10.08 18.80
C ALA A 251 14.12 -10.17 17.63
N MET A 252 13.32 -11.23 17.61
CA MET A 252 12.17 -11.42 16.73
C MET A 252 11.00 -11.94 17.55
N ALA A 253 9.78 -11.64 17.11
CA ALA A 253 8.57 -12.19 17.70
C ALA A 253 7.87 -13.11 16.70
N VAL A 254 7.22 -14.16 17.20
CA VAL A 254 6.42 -15.11 16.43
C VAL A 254 5.09 -15.31 17.14
N LYS A 255 3.99 -15.26 16.36
CA LYS A 255 2.61 -15.40 16.86
C LYS A 255 1.97 -16.66 16.30
#